data_4b5cc5446c2c77458581b669aab8f60f
#
_entry.id   4b5cc5446c2c77458581b669aab8f60f
#
_cell.length_a   1.000
_cell.length_b   1.000
_cell.length_c   1.000
_cell.angle_alpha   90.00
_cell.angle_beta   90.00
_cell.angle_gamma   90.00
#
_symmetry.space_group_name_H-M   'P 1'
#
loop_
_entity.id
_entity.type
_entity.pdbx_description
1 polymer ?
#
loop_
_entity_poly.entity_id
_entity_poly.type
_entity_poly.pdbx_seq_one_letter_code
_entity_poly.pdbx_strand_id
1 'polypeptide(L)'
;MKVISKQRNSKMCIICGMDNPIGLKAQFYNMEDESVMTIFKFKEEYQSFPQRVNGGMIATMLDELGLRAYWAKTSEDNFGVTLSIDVKYRKPVPYNETLIGKGIVQKETSKREKKFQK
;
A
#
# COMPACT_ATOMS: atom_id res chain seq x y z
N MET A 1 -11.92 -11.90 -9.11
CA MET A 1 -12.23 -10.89 -8.07
C MET A 1 -12.53 -9.57 -8.75
N LYS A 2 -13.60 -8.93 -8.35
CA LYS A 2 -14.12 -7.77 -9.04
C LYS A 2 -13.78 -6.48 -8.31
N VAL A 3 -13.37 -5.46 -9.08
CA VAL A 3 -13.17 -4.11 -8.53
C VAL A 3 -14.54 -3.45 -8.37
N ILE A 4 -14.79 -2.89 -7.19
CA ILE A 4 -16.01 -2.13 -6.93
C ILE A 4 -15.82 -0.65 -7.28
N SER A 5 -14.70 -0.06 -6.81
CA SER A 5 -14.44 1.36 -6.99
C SER A 5 -12.95 1.65 -6.81
N LYS A 6 -12.54 2.86 -7.20
CA LYS A 6 -11.18 3.35 -7.01
C LYS A 6 -11.16 4.31 -5.83
N GLN A 7 -10.19 4.13 -4.94
CA GLN A 7 -9.95 5.08 -3.85
C GLN A 7 -9.26 6.33 -4.37
N ARG A 8 -9.45 7.46 -3.68
CA ARG A 8 -8.88 8.73 -4.08
C ARG A 8 -7.36 8.77 -3.90
N ASN A 9 -6.70 9.57 -4.73
CA ASN A 9 -5.29 9.89 -4.59
C ASN A 9 -5.14 11.29 -3.99
N SER A 10 -4.09 11.50 -3.22
CA SER A 10 -3.72 12.84 -2.79
C SER A 10 -2.82 13.51 -3.83
N LYS A 11 -2.39 14.74 -3.56
CA LYS A 11 -1.50 15.45 -4.48
C LYS A 11 -0.03 15.09 -4.27
N MET A 12 0.42 15.04 -3.02
CA MET A 12 1.85 14.99 -2.71
C MET A 12 2.28 13.78 -1.89
N CYS A 13 1.39 12.88 -1.53
CA CYS A 13 1.77 11.65 -0.84
C CYS A 13 2.83 10.90 -1.66
N ILE A 14 3.86 10.39 -0.99
CA ILE A 14 4.93 9.69 -1.69
C ILE A 14 4.44 8.39 -2.35
N ILE A 15 3.36 7.82 -1.88
CA ILE A 15 2.81 6.59 -2.44
C ILE A 15 1.77 6.88 -3.52
N CYS A 16 0.77 7.71 -3.21
CA CYS A 16 -0.37 7.91 -4.10
C CYS A 16 -0.45 9.30 -4.72
N GLY A 17 0.43 10.23 -4.33
CA GLY A 17 0.37 11.60 -4.81
C GLY A 17 0.68 11.73 -6.28
N MET A 18 -0.30 12.16 -7.06
CA MET A 18 -0.14 12.26 -8.51
C MET A 18 0.79 13.39 -8.92
N ASP A 19 0.98 14.39 -8.06
CA ASP A 19 1.83 15.56 -8.32
C ASP A 19 3.23 15.44 -7.73
N ASN A 20 3.51 14.38 -6.97
CA ASN A 20 4.82 14.19 -6.36
C ASN A 20 5.78 13.56 -7.39
N PRO A 21 6.85 14.29 -7.81
CA PRO A 21 7.73 13.78 -8.88
C PRO A 21 8.54 12.54 -8.48
N ILE A 22 8.74 12.32 -7.18
CA ILE A 22 9.46 11.13 -6.70
C ILE A 22 8.52 10.07 -6.16
N GLY A 23 7.22 10.28 -6.25
CA GLY A 23 6.22 9.35 -5.73
C GLY A 23 5.98 8.16 -6.64
N LEU A 24 5.38 7.12 -6.07
CA LEU A 24 5.03 5.91 -6.80
C LEU A 24 3.79 6.09 -7.68
N LYS A 25 2.95 7.05 -7.35
CA LYS A 25 1.68 7.31 -8.04
C LYS A 25 0.81 6.07 -8.12
N ALA A 26 0.84 5.27 -7.05
CA ALA A 26 0.07 4.04 -6.96
C ALA A 26 -1.41 4.36 -6.84
N GLN A 27 -2.24 3.54 -7.46
CA GLN A 27 -3.68 3.67 -7.40
C GLN A 27 -4.25 2.45 -6.67
N PHE A 28 -5.28 2.69 -5.87
CA PHE A 28 -5.84 1.68 -4.97
C PHE A 28 -7.30 1.45 -5.30
N TYR A 29 -7.69 0.19 -5.35
CA TYR A 29 -9.03 -0.23 -5.77
C TYR A 29 -9.71 -1.03 -4.66
N ASN A 30 -10.94 -0.63 -4.33
CA ASN A 30 -11.79 -1.40 -3.44
C ASN A 30 -12.29 -2.64 -4.17
N MET A 31 -12.12 -3.79 -3.54
CA MET A 31 -12.52 -5.08 -4.11
C MET A 31 -13.80 -5.58 -3.46
N GLU A 32 -14.47 -6.51 -4.11
CA GLU A 32 -15.77 -7.02 -3.64
C GLU A 32 -15.68 -7.79 -2.32
N ASP A 33 -14.50 -8.27 -1.93
CA ASP A 33 -14.27 -8.98 -0.66
C ASP A 33 -13.84 -8.05 0.48
N GLU A 34 -14.06 -6.75 0.34
CA GLU A 34 -13.65 -5.73 1.30
C GLU A 34 -12.14 -5.57 1.43
N SER A 35 -11.37 -6.14 0.52
CA SER A 35 -9.93 -5.88 0.43
C SER A 35 -9.65 -4.68 -0.46
N VAL A 36 -8.40 -4.22 -0.42
CA VAL A 36 -7.89 -3.22 -1.36
C VAL A 36 -6.77 -3.83 -2.17
N MET A 37 -6.69 -3.47 -3.45
CA MET A 37 -5.58 -3.91 -4.31
C MET A 37 -4.96 -2.71 -4.99
N THR A 38 -3.66 -2.81 -5.24
CA THR A 38 -2.91 -1.84 -6.02
C THR A 38 -2.03 -2.56 -7.02
N ILE A 39 -1.85 -1.93 -8.18
CA ILE A 39 -0.90 -2.37 -9.21
C ILE A 39 0.08 -1.22 -9.37
N PHE A 40 1.37 -1.50 -9.24
CA PHE A 40 2.37 -0.46 -9.22
C PHE A 40 3.74 -0.99 -9.63
N LYS A 41 4.68 -0.07 -9.83
CA LYS A 41 6.08 -0.39 -10.07
C LYS A 41 6.95 0.45 -9.16
N PHE A 42 7.95 -0.15 -8.53
CA PHE A 42 9.01 0.64 -7.90
C PHE A 42 9.98 1.14 -8.97
N LYS A 43 10.41 2.38 -8.84
CA LYS A 43 11.41 2.96 -9.72
C LYS A 43 12.81 2.48 -9.33
N GLU A 44 13.72 2.50 -10.30
CA GLU A 44 15.12 2.17 -10.05
C GLU A 44 15.73 3.04 -8.95
N GLU A 45 15.28 4.27 -8.82
CA GLU A 45 15.78 5.20 -7.80
C GLU A 45 15.51 4.73 -6.37
N TYR A 46 14.64 3.77 -6.18
CA TYR A 46 14.34 3.21 -4.86
C TYR A 46 15.15 1.96 -4.53
N GLN A 47 16.21 1.69 -5.30
CA GLN A 47 17.02 0.50 -5.05
C GLN A 47 17.85 0.60 -3.77
N SER A 48 18.10 -0.56 -3.16
CA SER A 48 19.16 -0.71 -2.15
C SER A 48 20.41 -1.26 -2.79
N PHE A 49 20.32 -2.44 -3.35
CA PHE A 49 21.35 -3.05 -4.22
C PHE A 49 20.83 -3.10 -5.65
N PRO A 50 21.71 -3.27 -6.64
CA PRO A 50 21.23 -3.44 -8.02
C PRO A 50 20.14 -4.50 -8.11
N GLN A 51 19.05 -4.17 -8.78
CA GLN A 51 17.88 -5.01 -9.02
C GLN A 51 17.04 -5.34 -7.77
N ARG A 52 17.24 -4.63 -6.67
CA ARG A 52 16.47 -4.83 -5.44
C ARG A 52 15.99 -3.51 -4.88
N VAL A 53 14.71 -3.46 -4.56
CA VAL A 53 14.08 -2.29 -3.94
C VAL A 53 14.49 -2.18 -2.47
N ASN A 54 14.72 -0.96 -2.01
CA ASN A 54 15.00 -0.65 -0.62
C ASN A 54 13.86 -1.16 0.28
N GLY A 55 14.22 -1.86 1.37
CA GLY A 55 13.24 -2.41 2.29
C GLY A 55 12.34 -1.35 2.92
N GLY A 56 12.85 -0.15 3.15
CA GLY A 56 12.05 0.95 3.66
C GLY A 56 10.96 1.37 2.69
N MET A 57 11.21 1.34 1.39
CA MET A 57 10.18 1.65 0.38
C MET A 57 9.12 0.56 0.33
N ILE A 58 9.50 -0.71 0.50
CA ILE A 58 8.55 -1.80 0.60
C ILE A 58 7.66 -1.61 1.83
N ALA A 59 8.26 -1.29 2.97
CA ALA A 59 7.51 -1.03 4.20
C ALA A 59 6.56 0.16 4.04
N THR A 60 6.98 1.21 3.33
CA THR A 60 6.15 2.38 3.06
C THR A 60 4.89 1.99 2.27
N MET A 61 5.05 1.16 1.25
CA MET A 61 3.90 0.68 0.47
C MET A 61 2.98 -0.20 1.33
N LEU A 62 3.55 -1.07 2.16
CA LEU A 62 2.74 -1.94 3.03
C LEU A 62 1.99 -1.13 4.08
N ASP A 63 2.60 -0.07 4.59
CA ASP A 63 1.94 0.86 5.51
C ASP A 63 0.73 1.52 4.86
N GLU A 64 0.89 1.99 3.63
CA GLU A 64 -0.22 2.60 2.89
C GLU A 64 -1.32 1.57 2.62
N LEU A 65 -0.95 0.35 2.22
CA LEU A 65 -1.93 -0.71 2.00
C LEU A 65 -2.78 -0.98 3.24
N GLY A 66 -2.18 -0.89 4.42
CA GLY A 66 -2.92 -1.07 5.67
C GLY A 66 -3.97 0.00 5.89
N LEU A 67 -3.63 1.26 5.68
CA LEU A 67 -4.59 2.35 5.78
C LEU A 67 -5.71 2.18 4.76
N ARG A 68 -5.34 1.87 3.52
CA ARG A 68 -6.28 1.69 2.42
C ARG A 68 -7.20 0.50 2.62
N ALA A 69 -6.69 -0.58 3.25
CA ALA A 69 -7.52 -1.71 3.64
C ALA A 69 -8.58 -1.30 4.66
N TYR A 70 -8.21 -0.46 5.62
CA TYR A 70 -9.15 0.08 6.58
C TYR A 70 -10.22 0.93 5.90
N TRP A 71 -9.84 1.75 4.92
CA TRP A 71 -10.77 2.53 4.13
C TRP A 71 -11.73 1.64 3.32
N ALA A 72 -11.21 0.55 2.76
CA ALA A 72 -12.03 -0.38 1.97
C ALA A 72 -13.11 -1.02 2.80
N LYS A 73 -12.82 -1.26 4.08
CA LYS A 73 -13.78 -1.87 5.00
C LYS A 73 -14.73 -0.85 5.62
N THR A 74 -14.27 0.39 5.78
CA THR A 74 -15.05 1.46 6.42
C THR A 74 -15.35 2.58 5.44
N SER A 75 -14.53 3.63 5.41
CA SER A 75 -14.76 4.80 4.57
C SER A 75 -13.45 5.58 4.45
N GLU A 76 -13.26 6.27 3.33
CA GLU A 76 -12.12 7.15 3.11
C GLU A 76 -12.10 8.37 4.05
N ASP A 77 -13.18 8.59 4.79
CA ASP A 77 -13.24 9.66 5.79
C ASP A 77 -12.62 9.26 7.11
N ASN A 78 -12.26 8.01 7.30
CA ASN A 78 -11.69 7.50 8.54
C ASN A 78 -10.17 7.59 8.50
N PHE A 79 -9.62 8.61 9.15
CA PHE A 79 -8.17 8.76 9.24
C PHE A 79 -7.62 7.93 10.38
N GLY A 80 -6.43 7.41 10.17
CA GLY A 80 -5.72 6.67 11.19
C GLY A 80 -4.24 6.91 11.09
N VAL A 81 -3.53 6.56 12.16
CA VAL A 81 -2.07 6.61 12.18
C VAL A 81 -1.55 5.22 12.49
N THR A 82 -0.39 4.89 11.92
CA THR A 82 0.26 3.62 12.17
C THR A 82 0.91 3.65 13.53
N LEU A 83 0.52 2.73 14.41
CA LEU A 83 1.16 2.58 15.72
C LEU A 83 2.38 1.68 15.65
N SER A 84 2.30 0.63 14.85
CA SER A 84 3.40 -0.30 14.66
C SER A 84 3.21 -1.02 13.35
N ILE A 85 4.32 -1.53 12.82
CA ILE A 85 4.30 -2.33 11.60
C ILE A 85 5.33 -3.45 11.75
N ASP A 86 4.93 -4.66 11.36
CA ASP A 86 5.82 -5.82 11.31
C ASP A 86 5.88 -6.30 9.87
N VAL A 87 7.07 -6.23 9.27
CA VAL A 87 7.26 -6.58 7.86
C VAL A 87 8.20 -7.77 7.76
N LYS A 88 7.79 -8.76 6.99
CA LYS A 88 8.63 -9.93 6.70
C LYS A 88 9.06 -9.89 5.25
N TYR A 89 10.35 -9.83 5.04
CA TYR A 89 10.97 -9.74 3.72
C TYR A 89 11.38 -11.15 3.30
N ARG A 90 10.49 -11.83 2.57
CA ARG A 90 10.72 -13.24 2.23
C ARG A 90 11.47 -13.42 0.92
N LYS A 91 11.34 -12.44 0.02
CA LYS A 91 12.00 -12.46 -1.28
C LYS A 91 12.42 -11.05 -1.67
N PRO A 92 13.50 -10.90 -2.44
CA PRO A 92 13.82 -9.61 -3.01
C PRO A 92 12.69 -9.09 -3.89
N VAL A 93 12.47 -7.77 -3.85
CA VAL A 93 11.46 -7.13 -4.70
C VAL A 93 12.21 -6.41 -5.82
N PRO A 94 11.91 -6.73 -7.08
CA PRO A 94 12.56 -6.05 -8.21
C PRO A 94 11.96 -4.68 -8.47
N TYR A 95 12.78 -3.77 -8.99
CA TYR A 95 12.27 -2.50 -9.51
C TYR A 95 11.95 -2.64 -11.00
N ASN A 96 11.19 -1.68 -11.54
CA ASN A 96 10.75 -1.63 -12.94
C ASN A 96 9.90 -2.82 -13.39
N GLU A 97 9.36 -3.59 -12.45
CA GLU A 97 8.42 -4.66 -12.75
C GLU A 97 7.06 -4.36 -12.14
N THR A 98 6.01 -4.78 -12.82
CA THR A 98 4.65 -4.61 -12.33
C THR A 98 4.41 -5.53 -11.14
N LEU A 99 3.97 -4.95 -10.03
CA LEU A 99 3.69 -5.67 -8.80
C LEU A 99 2.24 -5.47 -8.41
N ILE A 100 1.70 -6.44 -7.69
CA ILE A 100 0.36 -6.37 -7.13
C ILE A 100 0.48 -6.38 -5.62
N GLY A 101 -0.13 -5.39 -4.97
CA GLY A 101 -0.26 -5.37 -3.52
C GLY A 101 -1.71 -5.59 -3.12
N LYS A 102 -1.92 -6.31 -2.03
CA LYS A 102 -3.26 -6.54 -1.49
C LYS A 102 -3.26 -6.28 0.00
N GLY A 103 -4.26 -5.56 0.47
CA GLY A 103 -4.47 -5.29 1.89
C GLY A 103 -5.83 -5.77 2.34
N ILE A 104 -5.90 -6.32 3.54
CA ILE A 104 -7.14 -6.75 4.14
C ILE A 104 -7.07 -6.54 5.65
N VAL A 105 -8.18 -6.08 6.23
CA VAL A 105 -8.30 -5.95 7.69
C VAL A 105 -8.68 -7.31 8.24
N GLN A 106 -7.77 -7.92 9.01
CA GLN A 106 -8.03 -9.22 9.61
C GLN A 106 -8.75 -9.11 10.94
N LYS A 107 -8.43 -8.07 11.70
CA LYS A 107 -8.98 -7.88 13.03
C LYS A 107 -9.07 -6.40 13.35
N GLU A 108 -10.19 -5.99 13.86
CA GLU A 108 -10.41 -4.63 14.31
C GLU A 108 -10.72 -4.64 15.80
N THR A 109 -9.98 -3.85 16.57
CA THR A 109 -10.15 -3.71 18.00
C THR A 109 -10.31 -2.24 18.36
N SER A 110 -10.65 -1.95 19.61
CA SER A 110 -10.69 -0.58 20.10
C SER A 110 -9.32 0.11 20.00
N LYS A 111 -8.24 -0.66 19.93
CA LYS A 111 -6.89 -0.17 19.72
C LYS A 111 -6.50 -0.10 18.25
N ARG A 112 -7.39 -0.47 17.35
CA ARG A 112 -7.21 -0.41 15.89
C ARG A 112 -5.97 -1.16 15.40
N GLU A 113 -5.84 -2.41 15.81
CA GLU A 113 -4.80 -3.26 15.27
C GLU A 113 -5.04 -3.50 13.78
N LYS A 114 -3.97 -3.38 13.00
CA LYS A 114 -4.00 -3.63 11.56
C LYS A 114 -2.91 -4.62 11.22
N LYS A 115 -3.25 -5.63 10.43
CA LYS A 115 -2.29 -6.59 9.92
C LYS A 115 -2.33 -6.55 8.40
N PHE A 116 -1.17 -6.59 7.78
CA PHE A 116 -1.04 -6.46 6.35
C PHE A 116 -0.47 -7.74 5.75
N GLN A 117 -0.99 -8.10 4.58
CA GLN A 117 -0.43 -9.19 3.79
C GLN A 117 -0.11 -8.67 2.40
N LYS A 118 1.05 -9.03 1.95
CA LYS A 118 1.50 -8.67 0.62
C LYS A 118 1.03 -9.69 -0.40
#